data_cee9b5745ecfe3ed4ab210aa75216c3e
#
_entry.id   cee9b5745ecfe3ed4ab210aa75216c3e
#
_cell.length_a   1.000
_cell.length_b   1.000
_cell.length_c   1.000
_cell.angle_alpha   90.00
_cell.angle_beta   90.00
_cell.angle_gamma   90.00
#
_symmetry.space_group_name_H-M   'P 1'
#
loop_
_entity.id
_entity.type
_entity.pdbx_description
1 polymer ?
#
loop_
_entity_poly.entity_id
_entity_poly.type
_entity_poly.pdbx_seq_one_letter_code
_entity_poly.pdbx_strand_id
1 'polypeptide(L)'
;MMRRRLFPSAARRITEIAMSHSSNYNRLTALLGRATERCDTAPRERANYALTTFILLLMISPSLSAQNALPSLGDRISGTVSLEQEFTIGQQFLASIRRGAPTIPDPLLNNYLENVTYKLASRSQLQDHRLSFVVIDSEELNAFAAPGGIIGVNTGLFLNAQTEAEFASVMAHEISHVSQRHFARGIDEAQAGRVPQMASLLASVIVMATSDAGHGAAALAAAQGRALENQLRFSRSNEAEADRIGQDTMFNAGFDPEGMSSLFERLIAINRFGRRPPEFLLSHPVTESRISDARSREFRYPERSYQEDLEYQIVRARVVGHYAEDKGALVNEMRRALTNSINSFTRDANRYGLAVALWEAGNYAGASATLAPLLSKEPNRISYVVTQAEILTKQNEPGQAREFLTRHLQINPNNHALTTAYAEALIAARNYNEAAEVLQRHAVLRPDDHHLWAML
;
A
#
# COMPACT_ATOMS: atom_id res chain seq x y z
N MET A 1 53.24 -4.16 14.73
CA MET A 1 53.43 -5.62 14.78
C MET A 1 52.09 -6.32 14.96
N MET A 2 51.84 -7.36 14.17
CA MET A 2 50.75 -8.38 14.22
C MET A 2 49.34 -7.88 13.82
N ARG A 3 48.88 -8.28 12.75
CA ARG A 3 48.62 -9.44 11.85
C ARG A 3 47.11 -9.59 11.64
N ARG A 4 46.72 -9.43 10.40
CA ARG A 4 45.46 -9.82 9.77
C ARG A 4 45.03 -11.26 10.07
N ARG A 5 43.74 -11.55 10.19
CA ARG A 5 43.19 -12.82 9.73
C ARG A 5 41.93 -12.60 8.88
N LEU A 6 42.03 -13.15 7.69
CA LEU A 6 41.07 -13.21 6.61
C LEU A 6 39.98 -14.29 6.87
N PHE A 7 38.80 -14.05 6.37
CA PHE A 7 37.78 -15.08 6.16
C PHE A 7 38.05 -15.86 4.87
N PRO A 8 37.87 -17.21 4.85
CA PRO A 8 37.58 -17.96 3.63
C PRO A 8 36.50 -19.04 3.88
N SER A 9 35.29 -18.90 3.41
CA SER A 9 34.37 -20.05 3.38
C SER A 9 33.33 -20.09 2.25
N ALA A 10 33.20 -19.10 1.41
CA ALA A 10 32.24 -19.11 0.31
C ALA A 10 32.76 -19.80 -0.98
N ALA A 11 34.04 -19.76 -1.26
CA ALA A 11 34.58 -20.33 -2.47
C ALA A 11 34.70 -21.87 -2.46
N ARG A 12 34.77 -22.50 -1.28
CA ARG A 12 34.87 -23.97 -1.17
C ARG A 12 33.56 -24.72 -1.43
N ARG A 13 32.41 -24.11 -1.21
CA ARG A 13 31.11 -24.79 -1.43
C ARG A 13 30.67 -24.84 -2.91
N ILE A 14 31.15 -23.92 -3.73
CA ILE A 14 30.78 -23.90 -5.16
C ILE A 14 31.57 -24.98 -5.93
N THR A 15 32.80 -25.27 -5.52
CA THR A 15 33.65 -26.32 -6.14
C THR A 15 33.23 -27.74 -5.80
N GLU A 16 32.60 -27.97 -4.62
CA GLU A 16 32.13 -29.31 -4.23
C GLU A 16 30.83 -29.70 -4.94
N ILE A 17 29.97 -28.73 -5.28
CA ILE A 17 28.72 -28.99 -6.04
C ILE A 17 29.03 -29.26 -7.53
N ALA A 18 30.02 -28.59 -8.09
CA ALA A 18 30.43 -28.81 -9.48
C ALA A 18 31.14 -30.16 -9.70
N MET A 19 31.82 -30.70 -8.71
CA MET A 19 32.48 -32.02 -8.81
C MET A 19 31.55 -33.20 -8.63
N SER A 20 30.42 -33.06 -7.96
CA SER A 20 29.43 -34.16 -7.78
C SER A 20 28.66 -34.48 -9.08
N HIS A 21 28.49 -33.51 -9.97
CA HIS A 21 27.79 -33.72 -11.25
C HIS A 21 28.69 -34.28 -12.36
N SER A 22 30.01 -34.03 -12.30
CA SER A 22 30.98 -34.58 -13.23
C SER A 22 31.20 -36.11 -13.03
N SER A 23 31.11 -36.59 -11.78
CA SER A 23 31.31 -38.02 -11.46
C SER A 23 30.17 -38.91 -11.98
N ASN A 24 28.96 -38.40 -12.05
CA ASN A 24 27.82 -39.18 -12.58
C ASN A 24 27.79 -39.22 -14.10
N TYR A 25 28.28 -38.21 -14.79
CA TYR A 25 28.40 -38.18 -16.24
C TYR A 25 29.42 -39.18 -16.77
N ASN A 26 30.56 -39.28 -16.09
CA ASN A 26 31.62 -40.23 -16.44
C ASN A 26 31.28 -41.70 -16.13
N ARG A 27 30.37 -41.98 -15.18
CA ARG A 27 29.87 -43.34 -14.91
C ARG A 27 28.81 -43.78 -15.95
N LEU A 28 28.01 -42.85 -16.47
CA LEU A 28 27.03 -43.18 -17.51
C LEU A 28 27.69 -43.42 -18.86
N THR A 29 28.74 -42.68 -19.24
CA THR A 29 29.50 -42.90 -20.48
C THR A 29 30.30 -44.19 -20.41
N ALA A 30 30.82 -44.60 -19.25
CA ALA A 30 31.52 -45.87 -19.10
C ALA A 30 30.59 -47.09 -19.14
N LEU A 31 29.34 -46.96 -18.73
CA LEU A 31 28.29 -48.00 -18.84
C LEU A 31 27.79 -48.14 -20.28
N LEU A 32 27.65 -47.05 -21.00
CA LEU A 32 27.23 -47.06 -22.42
C LEU A 32 28.34 -47.61 -23.33
N GLY A 33 29.62 -47.33 -23.04
CA GLY A 33 30.77 -47.88 -23.79
C GLY A 33 30.93 -49.39 -23.65
N ARG A 34 30.53 -50.01 -22.54
CA ARG A 34 30.58 -51.46 -22.33
C ARG A 34 29.40 -52.24 -22.92
N ALA A 35 28.31 -51.61 -23.25
CA ALA A 35 27.15 -52.19 -23.88
C ALA A 35 27.31 -52.37 -25.40
N THR A 36 28.24 -51.66 -26.04
CA THR A 36 28.45 -51.68 -27.48
C THR A 36 29.49 -52.71 -27.94
N GLU A 37 30.29 -53.32 -27.01
CA GLU A 37 31.34 -54.25 -27.39
C GLU A 37 30.92 -55.78 -27.37
N ARG A 38 29.66 -56.13 -27.12
CA ARG A 38 29.19 -57.53 -27.13
C ARG A 38 27.86 -57.67 -27.84
N CYS A 39 27.81 -57.48 -29.14
CA CYS A 39 26.74 -58.01 -29.95
C CYS A 39 27.21 -58.27 -31.40
N ASP A 40 27.70 -59.45 -31.59
CA ASP A 40 27.82 -60.06 -32.90
C ASP A 40 26.53 -60.82 -33.23
N THR A 41 25.48 -60.09 -33.59
CA THR A 41 24.16 -60.63 -33.92
C THR A 41 23.65 -60.07 -35.23
N ALA A 42 22.83 -60.87 -35.92
CA ALA A 42 22.33 -60.60 -37.28
C ALA A 42 21.63 -59.24 -37.46
N PRO A 43 21.63 -58.68 -38.67
CA PRO A 43 21.17 -57.28 -38.91
C PRO A 43 19.73 -57.00 -38.50
N ARG A 44 18.86 -58.01 -38.37
CA ARG A 44 17.48 -57.84 -37.91
C ARG A 44 17.32 -57.60 -36.42
N GLU A 45 18.22 -58.13 -35.59
CA GLU A 45 18.17 -57.91 -34.15
C GLU A 45 18.70 -56.53 -33.78
N ARG A 46 19.68 -56.00 -34.50
CA ARG A 46 20.18 -54.61 -34.32
C ARG A 46 19.09 -53.56 -34.55
N ALA A 47 18.18 -53.77 -35.51
CA ALA A 47 17.09 -52.86 -35.74
C ALA A 47 16.05 -52.87 -34.60
N ASN A 48 15.80 -54.02 -33.99
CA ASN A 48 14.87 -54.12 -32.86
C ASN A 48 15.47 -53.58 -31.59
N TYR A 49 16.76 -53.72 -31.31
CA TYR A 49 17.43 -53.09 -30.17
C TYR A 49 17.54 -51.59 -30.29
N ALA A 50 17.80 -51.07 -31.50
CA ALA A 50 17.81 -49.64 -31.78
C ALA A 50 16.41 -49.02 -31.59
N LEU A 51 15.37 -49.71 -32.05
CA LEU A 51 13.98 -49.26 -31.89
C LEU A 51 13.51 -49.31 -30.41
N THR A 52 13.84 -50.38 -29.68
CA THR A 52 13.54 -50.47 -28.23
C THR A 52 14.30 -49.47 -27.41
N THR A 53 15.55 -49.18 -27.73
CA THR A 53 16.37 -48.16 -27.02
C THR A 53 15.82 -46.77 -27.34
N PHE A 54 15.37 -46.49 -28.55
CA PHE A 54 14.77 -45.21 -28.94
C PHE A 54 13.40 -44.99 -28.27
N ILE A 55 12.59 -46.06 -28.15
CA ILE A 55 11.29 -46.03 -27.45
C ILE A 55 11.52 -45.84 -25.94
N LEU A 56 12.54 -46.47 -25.35
CA LEU A 56 12.88 -46.30 -23.95
C LEU A 56 13.43 -44.90 -23.64
N LEU A 57 14.17 -44.27 -24.54
CA LEU A 57 14.62 -42.89 -24.46
C LEU A 57 13.45 -41.88 -24.57
N LEU A 58 12.44 -42.19 -25.38
CA LEU A 58 11.22 -41.38 -25.49
C LEU A 58 10.34 -41.42 -24.22
N MET A 59 10.39 -42.52 -23.46
CA MET A 59 9.65 -42.70 -22.21
C MET A 59 10.32 -42.01 -21.00
N ILE A 60 11.60 -41.60 -21.10
CA ILE A 60 12.36 -40.90 -20.05
C ILE A 60 12.43 -39.38 -20.35
N SER A 61 11.58 -38.87 -21.21
CA SER A 61 11.40 -37.42 -21.31
C SER A 61 10.83 -36.95 -20.00
N PRO A 62 11.57 -36.12 -19.16
CA PRO A 62 10.96 -35.48 -18.06
C PRO A 62 9.81 -34.67 -18.64
N SER A 63 8.61 -34.88 -18.11
CA SER A 63 7.50 -33.99 -18.35
C SER A 63 7.99 -32.61 -17.92
N LEU A 64 8.51 -31.80 -18.84
CA LEU A 64 8.52 -30.37 -18.66
C LEU A 64 7.04 -30.01 -18.50
N SER A 65 6.61 -29.94 -17.26
CA SER A 65 5.45 -29.14 -16.91
C SER A 65 5.85 -27.72 -17.32
N ALA A 66 5.61 -27.40 -18.59
CA ALA A 66 5.46 -26.03 -18.98
C ALA A 66 4.30 -25.53 -18.11
N GLN A 67 4.62 -24.89 -16.99
CA GLN A 67 3.72 -23.95 -16.39
C GLN A 67 3.46 -22.93 -17.51
N ASN A 68 2.42 -23.18 -18.29
CA ASN A 68 1.74 -22.17 -19.08
C ASN A 68 1.04 -21.24 -18.07
N ALA A 69 1.81 -20.54 -17.25
CA ALA A 69 1.42 -19.25 -16.78
C ALA A 69 1.28 -18.44 -18.08
N LEU A 70 0.03 -18.24 -18.52
CA LEU A 70 -0.25 -17.22 -19.51
C LEU A 70 0.50 -15.98 -19.04
N PRO A 71 1.33 -15.33 -19.90
CA PRO A 71 1.98 -14.09 -19.52
C PRO A 71 0.86 -13.19 -18.97
N SER A 72 1.02 -12.72 -17.73
CA SER A 72 0.13 -11.68 -17.24
C SER A 72 0.18 -10.57 -18.29
N LEU A 73 -0.95 -9.92 -18.60
CA LEU A 73 -0.95 -8.83 -19.58
C LEU A 73 0.12 -7.77 -19.23
N GLY A 74 0.55 -7.68 -17.95
CA GLY A 74 1.65 -6.88 -17.47
C GLY A 74 3.05 -7.29 -17.95
N ASP A 75 3.31 -8.55 -18.29
CA ASP A 75 4.64 -9.04 -18.71
C ASP A 75 5.05 -8.60 -20.13
N ARG A 76 4.12 -8.11 -20.94
CA ARG A 76 4.40 -7.59 -22.28
C ARG A 76 5.02 -6.17 -22.26
N ILE A 77 5.36 -5.65 -21.10
CA ILE A 77 5.56 -4.25 -20.94
C ILE A 77 6.98 -3.93 -20.62
N SER A 78 7.37 -3.01 -21.40
CA SER A 78 8.35 -1.96 -21.43
C SER A 78 9.69 -2.39 -21.98
N GLY A 79 9.79 -2.26 -23.29
CA GLY A 79 11.03 -1.81 -23.90
C GLY A 79 11.37 -0.35 -23.54
N THR A 80 10.40 0.43 -23.05
CA THR A 80 10.54 1.89 -22.93
C THR A 80 10.82 2.38 -21.52
N VAL A 81 10.17 1.84 -20.47
CA VAL A 81 10.35 2.30 -19.09
C VAL A 81 10.59 1.11 -18.17
N SER A 82 11.73 1.07 -17.50
CA SER A 82 12.05 0.04 -16.49
C SER A 82 11.39 0.35 -15.15
N LEU A 83 11.25 -0.67 -14.26
CA LEU A 83 10.76 -0.47 -12.89
C LEU A 83 11.62 0.51 -12.10
N GLU A 84 12.93 0.53 -12.33
CA GLU A 84 13.85 1.46 -11.66
C GLU A 84 13.67 2.91 -12.15
N GLN A 85 13.36 3.09 -13.42
CA GLN A 85 12.99 4.41 -13.95
C GLN A 85 11.65 4.87 -13.38
N GLU A 86 10.64 3.99 -13.29
CA GLU A 86 9.35 4.31 -12.64
C GLU A 86 9.58 4.70 -11.18
N PHE A 87 10.40 3.96 -10.45
CA PHE A 87 10.74 4.27 -9.06
C PHE A 87 11.38 5.66 -8.92
N THR A 88 12.38 5.96 -9.76
CA THR A 88 13.06 7.27 -9.74
C THR A 88 12.09 8.43 -10.02
N ILE A 89 11.23 8.27 -11.04
CA ILE A 89 10.18 9.26 -11.38
C ILE A 89 9.23 9.42 -10.20
N GLY A 90 8.79 8.32 -9.60
CA GLY A 90 7.88 8.31 -8.45
C GLY A 90 8.45 9.05 -7.24
N GLN A 91 9.72 8.83 -6.89
CA GLN A 91 10.35 9.52 -5.77
C GLN A 91 10.45 11.04 -6.00
N GLN A 92 10.73 11.48 -7.22
CA GLN A 92 10.73 12.90 -7.57
C GLN A 92 9.32 13.50 -7.48
N PHE A 93 8.31 12.77 -7.95
CA PHE A 93 6.90 13.15 -7.85
C PHE A 93 6.45 13.26 -6.38
N LEU A 94 6.77 12.27 -5.55
CA LEU A 94 6.48 12.27 -4.12
C LEU A 94 7.14 13.48 -3.41
N ALA A 95 8.41 13.74 -3.70
CA ALA A 95 9.10 14.91 -3.17
C ALA A 95 8.44 16.24 -3.59
N SER A 96 7.85 16.30 -4.80
CA SER A 96 7.08 17.47 -5.25
C SER A 96 5.78 17.65 -4.47
N ILE A 97 5.02 16.55 -4.27
CA ILE A 97 3.79 16.58 -3.46
C ILE A 97 4.10 17.04 -2.04
N ARG A 98 5.10 16.44 -1.38
CA ARG A 98 5.48 16.78 0.00
C ARG A 98 5.91 18.24 0.18
N ARG A 99 6.39 18.91 -0.89
CA ARG A 99 6.72 20.32 -0.86
C ARG A 99 5.53 21.25 -1.14
N GLY A 100 4.54 20.77 -1.90
CA GLY A 100 3.49 21.64 -2.45
C GLY A 100 2.09 21.39 -1.89
N ALA A 101 1.81 20.21 -1.33
CA ALA A 101 0.52 19.87 -0.77
C ALA A 101 0.56 19.83 0.76
N PRO A 102 -0.48 20.30 1.44
CA PRO A 102 -0.62 20.10 2.87
C PRO A 102 -0.76 18.59 3.15
N THR A 103 -0.02 18.08 4.15
CA THR A 103 -0.08 16.66 4.54
C THR A 103 -0.47 16.55 6.01
N ILE A 104 -1.20 15.50 6.38
CA ILE A 104 -1.53 15.21 7.77
C ILE A 104 -0.43 14.36 8.40
N PRO A 105 0.24 14.86 9.46
CA PRO A 105 1.28 14.11 10.16
C PRO A 105 0.71 13.19 11.25
N ASP A 106 -0.43 12.55 11.02
CA ASP A 106 -1.04 11.62 11.97
C ASP A 106 -0.46 10.20 11.78
N PRO A 107 0.34 9.69 12.73
CA PRO A 107 0.99 8.40 12.59
C PRO A 107 0.01 7.22 12.63
N LEU A 108 -1.17 7.35 13.24
CA LEU A 108 -2.20 6.30 13.23
C LEU A 108 -2.82 6.19 11.84
N LEU A 109 -3.09 7.33 11.21
CA LEU A 109 -3.64 7.38 9.87
C LEU A 109 -2.67 6.81 8.83
N ASN A 110 -1.41 7.22 8.91
CA ASN A 110 -0.36 6.72 8.02
C ASN A 110 -0.13 5.21 8.20
N ASN A 111 -0.03 4.73 9.44
CA ASN A 111 0.12 3.29 9.72
C ASN A 111 -1.08 2.48 9.22
N TYR A 112 -2.30 2.99 9.35
CA TYR A 112 -3.48 2.32 8.83
C TYR A 112 -3.42 2.18 7.32
N LEU A 113 -3.12 3.28 6.61
CA LEU A 113 -2.95 3.28 5.15
C LEU A 113 -1.88 2.28 4.71
N GLU A 114 -0.70 2.31 5.33
CA GLU A 114 0.39 1.37 5.06
C GLU A 114 -0.08 -0.09 5.25
N ASN A 115 -0.70 -0.41 6.38
CA ASN A 115 -1.14 -1.76 6.72
C ASN A 115 -2.17 -2.32 5.73
N VAL A 116 -3.21 -1.55 5.41
CA VAL A 116 -4.23 -1.97 4.44
C VAL A 116 -3.62 -2.15 3.06
N THR A 117 -2.78 -1.20 2.64
CA THR A 117 -2.17 -1.24 1.31
C THR A 117 -1.21 -2.43 1.17
N TYR A 118 -0.34 -2.69 2.17
CA TYR A 118 0.54 -3.86 2.13
C TYR A 118 -0.23 -5.19 2.25
N LYS A 119 -1.32 -5.24 3.00
CA LYS A 119 -2.21 -6.41 3.06
C LYS A 119 -2.79 -6.73 1.68
N LEU A 120 -3.25 -5.71 0.94
CA LEU A 120 -3.71 -5.85 -0.44
C LEU A 120 -2.57 -6.18 -1.40
N ALA A 121 -1.44 -5.46 -1.33
CA ALA A 121 -0.27 -5.67 -2.18
C ALA A 121 0.26 -7.10 -2.08
N SER A 122 0.26 -7.70 -0.87
CA SER A 122 0.70 -9.09 -0.64
C SER A 122 -0.17 -10.14 -1.35
N ARG A 123 -1.36 -9.77 -1.82
CA ARG A 123 -2.32 -10.62 -2.53
C ARG A 123 -2.60 -10.14 -3.96
N SER A 124 -1.91 -9.09 -4.38
CA SER A 124 -1.98 -8.53 -5.73
C SER A 124 -0.95 -9.15 -6.66
N GLN A 125 -0.95 -8.70 -7.91
CA GLN A 125 0.05 -9.05 -8.92
C GLN A 125 1.25 -8.08 -8.93
N LEU A 126 1.44 -7.32 -7.86
CA LEU A 126 2.50 -6.34 -7.75
C LEU A 126 3.88 -7.02 -7.74
N GLN A 127 4.78 -6.58 -8.64
CA GLN A 127 6.12 -7.13 -8.77
C GLN A 127 7.13 -6.37 -7.90
N ASP A 128 7.03 -5.05 -7.86
CA ASP A 128 7.87 -4.18 -7.04
C ASP A 128 7.08 -3.72 -5.80
N HIS A 129 7.50 -4.20 -4.63
CA HIS A 129 6.84 -3.91 -3.36
C HIS A 129 7.41 -2.67 -2.64
N ARG A 130 8.25 -1.88 -3.31
CA ARG A 130 8.70 -0.57 -2.80
C ARG A 130 7.56 0.44 -2.90
N LEU A 131 6.69 0.45 -1.90
CA LEU A 131 5.59 1.40 -1.83
C LEU A 131 5.98 2.61 -0.97
N SER A 132 5.55 3.78 -1.38
CA SER A 132 5.68 5.02 -0.63
C SER A 132 4.32 5.70 -0.52
N PHE A 133 4.04 6.27 0.64
CA PHE A 133 2.71 6.78 0.97
C PHE A 133 2.72 8.27 1.24
N VAL A 134 1.60 8.93 0.92
CA VAL A 134 1.33 10.30 1.32
C VAL A 134 -0.15 10.48 1.60
N VAL A 135 -0.46 11.06 2.76
CA VAL A 135 -1.82 11.48 3.12
C VAL A 135 -1.92 12.98 2.98
N ILE A 136 -2.75 13.42 2.05
CA ILE A 136 -2.97 14.83 1.73
C ILE A 136 -4.12 15.35 2.59
N ASP A 137 -3.91 16.50 3.23
CA ASP A 137 -4.92 17.20 4.00
C ASP A 137 -5.89 17.93 3.04
N SER A 138 -6.92 17.20 2.63
CA SER A 138 -7.95 17.70 1.70
C SER A 138 -9.27 16.97 1.94
N GLU A 139 -10.36 17.72 2.09
CA GLU A 139 -11.72 17.16 2.20
C GLU A 139 -12.23 16.54 0.90
N GLU A 140 -11.59 16.85 -0.22
CA GLU A 140 -11.98 16.31 -1.52
C GLU A 140 -11.70 14.81 -1.56
N LEU A 141 -12.69 14.01 -1.98
CA LEU A 141 -12.52 12.58 -2.17
C LEU A 141 -11.58 12.34 -3.34
N ASN A 142 -10.40 11.83 -3.03
CA ASN A 142 -9.41 11.44 -4.01
C ASN A 142 -8.44 10.40 -3.48
N ALA A 143 -7.91 9.58 -4.38
CA ALA A 143 -6.75 8.73 -4.20
C ALA A 143 -6.09 8.55 -5.57
N PHE A 144 -4.82 8.25 -5.58
CA PHE A 144 -4.09 8.02 -6.82
C PHE A 144 -2.90 7.10 -6.61
N ALA A 145 -2.58 6.37 -7.66
CA ALA A 145 -1.30 5.69 -7.79
C ALA A 145 -0.42 6.40 -8.82
N ALA A 146 0.85 6.58 -8.49
CA ALA A 146 1.85 7.11 -9.40
C ALA A 146 2.97 6.09 -9.66
N PRO A 147 3.79 6.31 -10.70
CA PRO A 147 4.90 5.42 -11.02
C PRO A 147 5.79 5.13 -9.82
N GLY A 148 6.40 3.95 -9.78
CA GLY A 148 7.33 3.58 -8.71
C GLY A 148 6.67 3.28 -7.37
N GLY A 149 5.38 2.94 -7.37
CA GLY A 149 4.67 2.51 -6.16
C GLY A 149 4.28 3.65 -5.21
N ILE A 150 4.14 4.88 -5.71
CA ILE A 150 3.63 5.99 -4.91
C ILE A 150 2.11 5.86 -4.79
N ILE A 151 1.60 5.82 -3.58
CA ILE A 151 0.17 5.80 -3.26
C ILE A 151 -0.18 7.07 -2.48
N GLY A 152 -1.02 7.90 -3.07
CA GLY A 152 -1.52 9.12 -2.44
C GLY A 152 -2.99 8.99 -2.09
N VAL A 153 -3.39 9.49 -0.92
CA VAL A 153 -4.76 9.48 -0.46
C VAL A 153 -5.10 10.84 0.14
N ASN A 154 -6.19 11.43 -0.34
CA ASN A 154 -6.78 12.58 0.35
C ASN A 154 -7.56 12.10 1.58
N THR A 155 -7.50 12.85 2.66
CA THR A 155 -8.31 12.58 3.87
C THR A 155 -9.81 12.52 3.57
N GLY A 156 -10.27 13.21 2.54
CA GLY A 156 -11.64 13.14 2.03
C GLY A 156 -12.10 11.73 1.66
N LEU A 157 -11.19 10.80 1.34
CA LEU A 157 -11.57 9.40 1.14
C LEU A 157 -12.11 8.79 2.44
N PHE A 158 -11.47 9.05 3.60
CA PHE A 158 -11.96 8.57 4.91
C PHE A 158 -13.29 9.20 5.31
N LEU A 159 -13.57 10.45 4.88
CA LEU A 159 -14.87 11.08 5.12
C LEU A 159 -16.00 10.37 4.35
N ASN A 160 -15.71 9.93 3.14
CA ASN A 160 -16.70 9.43 2.19
C ASN A 160 -16.86 7.90 2.20
N ALA A 161 -15.79 7.12 2.36
CA ALA A 161 -15.88 5.69 2.56
C ALA A 161 -16.38 5.40 3.99
N GLN A 162 -17.49 4.69 4.13
CA GLN A 162 -18.12 4.45 5.44
C GLN A 162 -17.65 3.15 6.08
N THR A 163 -17.19 2.20 5.26
CA THR A 163 -16.70 0.90 5.70
C THR A 163 -15.24 0.70 5.28
N GLU A 164 -14.55 -0.18 5.99
CA GLU A 164 -13.20 -0.60 5.61
C GLU A 164 -13.16 -1.19 4.20
N ALA A 165 -14.20 -1.94 3.81
CA ALA A 165 -14.31 -2.54 2.50
C ALA A 165 -14.40 -1.49 1.38
N GLU A 166 -15.15 -0.40 1.60
CA GLU A 166 -15.20 0.73 0.66
C GLU A 166 -13.83 1.41 0.51
N PHE A 167 -13.13 1.64 1.62
CA PHE A 167 -11.76 2.19 1.58
C PHE A 167 -10.79 1.25 0.88
N ALA A 168 -10.81 -0.04 1.25
CA ALA A 168 -9.96 -1.06 0.65
C ALA A 168 -10.21 -1.22 -0.85
N SER A 169 -11.44 -0.96 -1.33
CA SER A 169 -11.76 -1.04 -2.75
C SER A 169 -11.00 0.00 -3.59
N VAL A 170 -10.86 1.23 -3.06
CA VAL A 170 -10.04 2.26 -3.71
C VAL A 170 -8.56 1.87 -3.69
N MET A 171 -8.06 1.43 -2.54
CA MET A 171 -6.66 1.02 -2.42
C MET A 171 -6.33 -0.16 -3.35
N ALA A 172 -7.24 -1.14 -3.48
CA ALA A 172 -7.07 -2.28 -4.38
C ALA A 172 -7.10 -1.85 -5.85
N HIS A 173 -7.95 -0.88 -6.20
CA HIS A 173 -8.01 -0.27 -7.53
C HIS A 173 -6.68 0.44 -7.86
N GLU A 174 -6.16 1.27 -6.96
CA GLU A 174 -4.89 1.97 -7.14
C GLU A 174 -3.69 0.99 -7.25
N ILE A 175 -3.64 -0.03 -6.39
CA ILE A 175 -2.62 -1.10 -6.48
C ILE A 175 -2.71 -1.82 -7.83
N SER A 176 -3.92 -1.99 -8.38
CA SER A 176 -4.11 -2.63 -9.68
C SER A 176 -3.52 -1.78 -10.81
N HIS A 177 -3.64 -0.45 -10.74
CA HIS A 177 -2.98 0.44 -11.69
C HIS A 177 -1.46 0.31 -11.65
N VAL A 178 -0.85 0.19 -10.46
CA VAL A 178 0.60 -0.03 -10.31
C VAL A 178 0.99 -1.42 -10.80
N SER A 179 0.28 -2.47 -10.36
CA SER A 179 0.63 -3.86 -10.68
C SER A 179 0.51 -4.17 -12.17
N GLN A 180 -0.45 -3.56 -12.86
CA GLN A 180 -0.65 -3.68 -14.31
C GLN A 180 0.17 -2.64 -15.09
N ARG A 181 0.96 -1.82 -14.40
CA ARG A 181 1.84 -0.80 -14.97
C ARG A 181 1.13 0.10 -15.99
N HIS A 182 -0.11 0.53 -15.66
CA HIS A 182 -0.94 1.33 -16.56
C HIS A 182 -0.25 2.61 -17.00
N PHE A 183 0.61 3.19 -16.16
CA PHE A 183 1.41 4.35 -16.51
C PHE A 183 2.44 4.02 -17.61
N ALA A 184 3.24 2.99 -17.45
CA ALA A 184 4.25 2.59 -18.45
C ALA A 184 3.59 2.20 -19.78
N ARG A 185 2.45 1.50 -19.74
CA ARG A 185 1.65 1.18 -20.92
C ARG A 185 1.16 2.43 -21.65
N GLY A 186 0.70 3.42 -20.89
CA GLY A 186 0.29 4.71 -21.44
C GLY A 186 1.43 5.44 -22.16
N ILE A 187 2.66 5.35 -21.63
CA ILE A 187 3.87 5.87 -22.28
C ILE A 187 4.11 5.18 -23.63
N ASP A 188 4.09 3.84 -23.63
CA ASP A 188 4.33 3.06 -24.87
C ASP A 188 3.26 3.36 -25.93
N GLU A 189 2.00 3.53 -25.53
CA GLU A 189 0.90 3.90 -26.42
C GLU A 189 1.09 5.31 -27.01
N ALA A 190 1.57 6.26 -26.19
CA ALA A 190 1.87 7.62 -26.61
C ALA A 190 3.01 7.66 -27.63
N GLN A 191 4.10 6.92 -27.38
CA GLN A 191 5.25 6.84 -28.29
C GLN A 191 4.87 6.14 -29.61
N ALA A 192 3.95 5.17 -29.55
CA ALA A 192 3.42 4.54 -30.76
C ALA A 192 2.48 5.47 -31.59
N GLY A 193 2.31 6.73 -31.18
CA GLY A 193 1.46 7.72 -31.86
C GLY A 193 -0.04 7.46 -31.74
N ARG A 194 -0.45 6.57 -30.84
CA ARG A 194 -1.86 6.19 -30.65
C ARG A 194 -2.63 7.18 -29.79
N VAL A 195 -1.94 7.97 -28.97
CA VAL A 195 -2.56 8.98 -28.10
C VAL A 195 -1.67 10.24 -28.03
N PRO A 196 -1.91 11.24 -28.91
CA PRO A 196 -1.05 12.46 -28.99
C PRO A 196 -0.94 13.24 -27.67
N GLN A 197 -1.97 13.20 -26.83
CA GLN A 197 -2.01 13.93 -25.56
C GLN A 197 -1.09 13.33 -24.47
N MET A 198 -0.76 12.05 -24.56
CA MET A 198 0.14 11.39 -23.59
C MET A 198 1.62 11.77 -23.83
N ALA A 199 2.01 12.13 -25.05
CA ALA A 199 3.38 12.58 -25.34
C ALA A 199 3.73 13.91 -24.64
N SER A 200 2.75 14.81 -24.47
CA SER A 200 2.93 16.07 -23.73
C SER A 200 3.06 15.85 -22.21
N LEU A 201 2.45 14.78 -21.69
CA LEU A 201 2.57 14.31 -20.31
C LEU A 201 3.99 13.90 -19.95
N LEU A 202 4.57 13.05 -20.79
CA LEU A 202 5.93 12.59 -20.62
C LEU A 202 6.93 13.72 -20.64
N ALA A 203 6.75 14.66 -21.56
CA ALA A 203 7.60 15.83 -21.65
C ALA A 203 7.49 16.67 -20.34
N SER A 204 6.29 16.82 -19.76
CA SER A 204 6.11 17.58 -18.52
C SER A 204 6.66 16.86 -17.29
N VAL A 205 6.50 15.52 -17.17
CA VAL A 205 7.08 14.72 -16.07
C VAL A 205 8.60 14.67 -16.19
N ILE A 206 9.15 14.50 -17.40
CA ILE A 206 10.60 14.50 -17.63
C ILE A 206 11.19 15.88 -17.37
N VAL A 207 10.53 16.97 -17.81
CA VAL A 207 10.98 18.33 -17.55
C VAL A 207 10.92 18.67 -16.05
N MET A 208 9.89 18.25 -15.32
CA MET A 208 9.86 18.40 -13.85
C MET A 208 10.96 17.60 -13.16
N ALA A 209 11.27 16.41 -13.68
CA ALA A 209 12.33 15.54 -13.15
C ALA A 209 13.74 16.06 -13.40
N THR A 210 13.95 16.89 -14.42
CA THR A 210 15.28 17.33 -14.88
C THR A 210 15.57 18.81 -14.67
N SER A 211 14.59 19.65 -14.27
CA SER A 211 14.81 21.09 -14.10
C SER A 211 15.19 21.47 -12.66
N ASP A 212 16.41 21.94 -12.49
CA ASP A 212 16.95 22.61 -11.29
C ASP A 212 16.33 24.02 -11.09
N ALA A 213 15.01 24.11 -10.97
CA ALA A 213 14.31 25.37 -10.89
C ALA A 213 13.96 25.74 -9.45
N GLY A 214 14.76 26.66 -8.88
CA GLY A 214 14.53 27.26 -7.58
C GLY A 214 13.22 28.07 -7.48
N HIS A 215 12.65 28.07 -6.29
CA HIS A 215 11.71 29.03 -5.65
C HIS A 215 10.42 29.51 -6.36
N GLY A 216 10.27 29.43 -7.67
CA GLY A 216 9.01 29.69 -8.39
C GLY A 216 8.15 28.44 -8.63
N ALA A 217 8.72 27.28 -8.34
CA ALA A 217 8.17 25.96 -8.69
C ALA A 217 7.04 25.48 -7.77
N ALA A 218 6.94 25.94 -6.51
CA ALA A 218 5.97 25.40 -5.57
C ALA A 218 4.51 25.78 -5.92
N ALA A 219 4.26 27.02 -6.31
CA ALA A 219 2.92 27.44 -6.77
C ALA A 219 2.60 26.88 -8.15
N LEU A 220 3.62 26.72 -9.01
CA LEU A 220 3.49 26.08 -10.32
C LEU A 220 3.28 24.56 -10.16
N ALA A 221 3.96 23.94 -9.19
CA ALA A 221 3.83 22.51 -8.87
C ALA A 221 2.42 22.16 -8.33
N ALA A 222 1.82 22.99 -7.50
CA ALA A 222 0.45 22.79 -7.02
C ALA A 222 -0.59 22.96 -8.16
N ALA A 223 -0.38 23.91 -9.05
CA ALA A 223 -1.23 24.08 -10.24
C ALA A 223 -0.98 22.99 -11.30
N GLN A 224 0.27 22.52 -11.43
CA GLN A 224 0.66 21.44 -12.33
C GLN A 224 0.31 20.07 -11.79
N GLY A 225 0.28 19.87 -10.46
CA GLY A 225 -0.22 18.65 -9.83
C GLY A 225 -1.66 18.33 -10.26
N ARG A 226 -2.54 19.32 -10.20
CA ARG A 226 -3.93 19.20 -10.69
C ARG A 226 -4.02 18.98 -12.21
N ALA A 227 -3.15 19.61 -12.98
CA ALA A 227 -3.09 19.38 -14.43
C ALA A 227 -2.57 17.98 -14.76
N LEU A 228 -1.57 17.49 -14.02
CA LEU A 228 -1.01 16.16 -14.18
C LEU A 228 -2.04 15.07 -13.79
N GLU A 229 -2.78 15.28 -12.72
CA GLU A 229 -3.84 14.40 -12.27
C GLU A 229 -4.97 14.29 -13.31
N ASN A 230 -5.43 15.41 -13.89
CA ASN A 230 -6.38 15.40 -15.00
C ASN A 230 -5.83 14.74 -16.29
N GLN A 231 -4.53 14.67 -16.41
CA GLN A 231 -3.85 14.05 -17.54
C GLN A 231 -3.58 12.55 -17.34
N LEU A 232 -3.55 12.06 -16.10
CA LEU A 232 -3.44 10.62 -15.75
C LEU A 232 -4.76 9.86 -15.98
N ARG A 233 -5.69 10.38 -16.80
CA ARG A 233 -6.92 9.66 -17.16
C ARG A 233 -6.58 8.36 -17.85
N PHE A 234 -6.71 7.29 -17.12
CA PHE A 234 -6.57 5.96 -17.67
C PHE A 234 -7.66 5.67 -18.71
N SER A 235 -7.36 4.83 -19.67
CA SER A 235 -8.36 4.40 -20.64
C SER A 235 -9.49 3.62 -19.95
N ARG A 236 -10.69 3.60 -20.54
CA ARG A 236 -11.82 2.82 -19.99
C ARG A 236 -11.49 1.33 -19.83
N SER A 237 -10.60 0.80 -20.67
CA SER A 237 -10.14 -0.59 -20.56
C SER A 237 -9.24 -0.77 -19.34
N ASN A 238 -8.38 0.19 -19.02
CA ASN A 238 -7.53 0.15 -17.84
C ASN A 238 -8.37 0.25 -16.56
N GLU A 239 -9.42 1.09 -16.54
CA GLU A 239 -10.36 1.16 -15.44
C GLU A 239 -11.07 -0.18 -15.19
N ALA A 240 -11.61 -0.80 -16.24
CA ALA A 240 -12.28 -2.10 -16.12
C ALA A 240 -11.30 -3.22 -15.71
N GLU A 241 -10.04 -3.15 -16.14
CA GLU A 241 -8.98 -4.07 -15.72
C GLU A 241 -8.64 -3.87 -14.25
N ALA A 242 -8.48 -2.61 -13.80
CA ALA A 242 -8.18 -2.25 -12.41
C ALA A 242 -9.33 -2.65 -11.47
N ASP A 243 -10.59 -2.45 -11.85
CA ASP A 243 -11.75 -2.90 -11.07
C ASP A 243 -11.76 -4.42 -10.89
N ARG A 244 -11.54 -5.16 -11.97
CA ARG A 244 -11.55 -6.61 -11.93
C ARG A 244 -10.44 -7.17 -11.05
N ILE A 245 -9.22 -6.72 -11.27
CA ILE A 245 -8.04 -7.18 -10.53
C ILE A 245 -8.11 -6.70 -9.07
N GLY A 246 -8.59 -5.46 -8.86
CA GLY A 246 -8.77 -4.89 -7.53
C GLY A 246 -9.77 -5.69 -6.70
N GLN A 247 -10.92 -6.04 -7.26
CA GLN A 247 -11.94 -6.83 -6.58
C GLN A 247 -11.45 -8.25 -6.25
N ASP A 248 -10.72 -8.91 -7.18
CA ASP A 248 -10.05 -10.18 -6.92
C ASP A 248 -9.01 -10.05 -5.78
N THR A 249 -8.26 -8.96 -5.77
CA THR A 249 -7.26 -8.66 -4.74
C THR A 249 -7.91 -8.45 -3.37
N MET A 250 -9.04 -7.71 -3.30
CA MET A 250 -9.84 -7.55 -2.06
C MET A 250 -10.25 -8.90 -1.49
N PHE A 251 -10.87 -9.74 -2.30
CA PHE A 251 -11.31 -11.07 -1.87
C PHE A 251 -10.14 -11.91 -1.33
N ASN A 252 -9.03 -11.96 -2.06
CA ASN A 252 -7.84 -12.72 -1.68
C ASN A 252 -7.15 -12.17 -0.42
N ALA A 253 -7.23 -10.86 -0.19
CA ALA A 253 -6.72 -10.19 1.01
C ALA A 253 -7.66 -10.26 2.21
N GLY A 254 -8.88 -10.77 2.02
CA GLY A 254 -9.85 -10.94 3.10
C GLY A 254 -10.73 -9.72 3.35
N PHE A 255 -10.82 -8.80 2.40
CA PHE A 255 -11.80 -7.73 2.39
C PHE A 255 -13.04 -8.14 1.60
N ASP A 256 -14.19 -7.52 1.93
CA ASP A 256 -15.44 -7.76 1.24
C ASP A 256 -15.43 -7.12 -0.16
N PRO A 257 -15.53 -7.92 -1.24
CA PRO A 257 -15.56 -7.39 -2.60
C PRO A 257 -16.77 -6.47 -2.90
N GLU A 258 -17.87 -6.57 -2.13
CA GLU A 258 -19.05 -5.71 -2.25
C GLU A 258 -18.71 -4.24 -1.95
N GLY A 259 -17.63 -3.98 -1.20
CA GLY A 259 -17.17 -2.62 -0.93
C GLY A 259 -16.91 -1.79 -2.19
N MET A 260 -16.56 -2.42 -3.33
CA MET A 260 -16.33 -1.71 -4.59
C MET A 260 -17.63 -1.19 -5.21
N SER A 261 -18.65 -2.02 -5.35
CA SER A 261 -19.94 -1.57 -5.90
C SER A 261 -20.64 -0.59 -4.96
N SER A 262 -20.57 -0.84 -3.66
CA SER A 262 -21.12 0.04 -2.61
C SER A 262 -20.53 1.44 -2.68
N LEU A 263 -19.20 1.55 -2.81
CA LEU A 263 -18.54 2.84 -2.98
C LEU A 263 -18.93 3.52 -4.30
N PHE A 264 -18.96 2.78 -5.41
CA PHE A 264 -19.34 3.36 -6.71
C PHE A 264 -20.73 3.96 -6.70
N GLU A 265 -21.71 3.29 -6.06
CA GLU A 265 -23.06 3.81 -5.90
C GLU A 265 -23.09 5.08 -5.06
N ARG A 266 -22.31 5.11 -3.98
CA ARG A 266 -22.15 6.31 -3.14
C ARG A 266 -21.56 7.47 -3.94
N LEU A 267 -20.51 7.21 -4.74
CA LEU A 267 -19.88 8.22 -5.60
C LEU A 267 -20.86 8.81 -6.63
N ILE A 268 -21.68 7.96 -7.25
CA ILE A 268 -22.73 8.44 -8.16
C ILE A 268 -23.77 9.29 -7.41
N ALA A 269 -24.17 8.86 -6.20
CA ALA A 269 -25.10 9.64 -5.39
C ALA A 269 -24.52 11.02 -5.02
N ILE A 270 -23.27 11.07 -4.57
CA ILE A 270 -22.56 12.33 -4.27
C ILE A 270 -22.49 13.21 -5.51
N ASN A 271 -22.11 12.65 -6.67
CA ASN A 271 -22.01 13.41 -7.92
C ASN A 271 -23.34 13.94 -8.41
N ARG A 272 -24.45 13.22 -8.18
CA ARG A 272 -25.81 13.65 -8.59
C ARG A 272 -26.29 14.88 -7.81
N PHE A 273 -25.93 14.98 -6.53
CA PHE A 273 -26.38 16.04 -5.63
C PHE A 273 -25.31 17.10 -5.38
N GLY A 274 -24.06 16.84 -5.73
CA GLY A 274 -22.93 17.78 -5.60
C GLY A 274 -22.92 18.86 -6.68
N ARG A 275 -22.35 20.01 -6.33
CA ARG A 275 -22.12 21.10 -7.30
C ARG A 275 -20.99 20.83 -8.28
N ARG A 276 -20.03 19.98 -7.88
CA ARG A 276 -18.88 19.53 -8.68
C ARG A 276 -18.67 18.04 -8.44
N PRO A 277 -18.26 17.29 -9.48
CA PRO A 277 -17.88 15.89 -9.27
C PRO A 277 -16.64 15.82 -8.37
N PRO A 278 -16.55 14.82 -7.48
CA PRO A 278 -15.32 14.54 -6.74
C PRO A 278 -14.12 14.38 -7.67
N GLU A 279 -12.93 14.80 -7.24
CA GLU A 279 -11.69 14.69 -8.04
C GLU A 279 -11.42 13.27 -8.51
N PHE A 280 -11.67 12.29 -7.67
CA PHE A 280 -11.57 10.87 -8.01
C PHE A 280 -12.38 10.51 -9.26
N LEU A 281 -13.58 11.07 -9.44
CA LEU A 281 -14.39 10.81 -10.63
C LEU A 281 -13.88 11.50 -11.90
N LEU A 282 -13.00 12.48 -11.75
CA LEU A 282 -12.35 13.14 -12.89
C LEU A 282 -11.23 12.28 -13.48
N SER A 283 -10.47 11.60 -12.64
CA SER A 283 -9.41 10.66 -13.04
C SER A 283 -9.95 9.25 -13.31
N HIS A 284 -10.93 8.78 -12.50
CA HIS A 284 -11.54 7.45 -12.55
C HIS A 284 -13.08 7.55 -12.74
N PRO A 285 -13.57 7.83 -13.94
CA PRO A 285 -15.01 7.97 -14.17
C PRO A 285 -15.78 6.70 -13.84
N VAL A 286 -16.69 6.79 -12.87
CA VAL A 286 -17.60 5.68 -12.53
C VAL A 286 -18.81 5.73 -13.44
N THR A 287 -19.09 4.64 -14.12
CA THR A 287 -20.23 4.46 -15.02
C THR A 287 -21.18 3.38 -14.50
N GLU A 288 -22.43 3.40 -14.91
CA GLU A 288 -23.40 2.33 -14.62
C GLU A 288 -22.88 0.94 -15.04
N SER A 289 -22.08 0.88 -16.11
CA SER A 289 -21.45 -0.37 -16.54
C SER A 289 -20.47 -0.89 -15.52
N ARG A 290 -19.58 -0.02 -14.94
CA ARG A 290 -18.61 -0.43 -13.92
C ARG A 290 -19.31 -0.96 -12.66
N ILE A 291 -20.43 -0.33 -12.23
CA ILE A 291 -21.23 -0.81 -11.11
C ILE A 291 -21.82 -2.20 -11.42
N SER A 292 -22.46 -2.34 -12.59
CA SER A 292 -23.07 -3.60 -13.00
C SER A 292 -22.03 -4.72 -13.09
N ASP A 293 -20.85 -4.41 -13.61
CA ASP A 293 -19.75 -5.36 -13.75
C ASP A 293 -19.18 -5.76 -12.37
N ALA A 294 -19.01 -4.81 -11.43
CA ALA A 294 -18.59 -5.08 -10.07
C ALA A 294 -19.58 -6.00 -9.35
N ARG A 295 -20.88 -5.67 -9.38
CA ARG A 295 -21.94 -6.51 -8.81
C ARG A 295 -22.01 -7.91 -9.44
N SER A 296 -21.85 -8.02 -10.75
CA SER A 296 -21.84 -9.33 -11.43
C SER A 296 -20.66 -10.20 -11.01
N ARG A 297 -19.55 -9.61 -10.61
CA ARG A 297 -18.37 -10.35 -10.10
C ARG A 297 -18.58 -10.80 -8.65
N GLU A 298 -19.30 -10.06 -7.81
CA GLU A 298 -19.59 -10.42 -6.43
C GLU A 298 -20.20 -11.82 -6.31
N PHE A 299 -21.15 -12.16 -7.19
CA PHE A 299 -21.77 -13.48 -7.23
C PHE A 299 -20.81 -14.64 -7.61
N ARG A 300 -19.59 -14.34 -8.03
CA ARG A 300 -18.59 -15.37 -8.37
C ARG A 300 -17.72 -15.75 -7.18
N TYR A 301 -17.67 -14.89 -6.15
CA TYR A 301 -16.89 -15.17 -4.96
C TYR A 301 -17.68 -16.10 -4.04
N PRO A 302 -17.02 -17.09 -3.41
CA PRO A 302 -17.65 -17.90 -2.37
C PRO A 302 -18.16 -17.03 -1.23
N GLU A 303 -19.35 -17.37 -0.71
CA GLU A 303 -19.89 -16.71 0.48
C GLU A 303 -18.91 -16.82 1.65
N ARG A 304 -18.67 -15.69 2.29
CA ARG A 304 -17.70 -15.55 3.37
C ARG A 304 -18.17 -14.49 4.34
N SER A 305 -17.98 -14.71 5.63
CA SER A 305 -18.20 -13.65 6.62
C SER A 305 -16.98 -12.74 6.67
N TYR A 306 -17.22 -11.46 6.49
CA TYR A 306 -16.20 -10.41 6.62
C TYR A 306 -16.40 -9.69 7.95
N GLN A 307 -15.29 -9.43 8.63
CA GLN A 307 -15.30 -8.63 9.86
C GLN A 307 -14.64 -7.29 9.56
N GLU A 308 -15.35 -6.22 9.86
CA GLU A 308 -14.77 -4.88 9.80
C GLU A 308 -13.71 -4.71 10.90
N ASP A 309 -12.60 -4.05 10.55
CA ASP A 309 -11.60 -3.69 11.54
C ASP A 309 -12.01 -2.38 12.23
N LEU A 310 -11.97 -2.40 13.56
CA LEU A 310 -12.26 -1.22 14.37
C LEU A 310 -11.25 -0.09 14.11
N GLU A 311 -10.01 -0.41 13.70
CA GLU A 311 -9.00 0.59 13.35
C GLU A 311 -9.44 1.50 12.22
N TYR A 312 -10.19 0.99 11.24
CA TYR A 312 -10.78 1.85 10.21
C TYR A 312 -11.67 2.94 10.80
N GLN A 313 -12.60 2.54 11.67
CA GLN A 313 -13.52 3.50 12.29
C GLN A 313 -12.79 4.47 13.24
N ILE A 314 -11.70 4.02 13.86
CA ILE A 314 -10.84 4.85 14.69
C ILE A 314 -10.16 5.95 13.85
N VAL A 315 -9.47 5.60 12.79
CA VAL A 315 -8.80 6.59 11.94
C VAL A 315 -9.80 7.50 11.23
N ARG A 316 -10.93 6.95 10.81
CA ARG A 316 -12.04 7.72 10.23
C ARG A 316 -12.58 8.77 11.22
N ALA A 317 -12.78 8.39 12.48
CA ALA A 317 -13.25 9.31 13.52
C ALA A 317 -12.28 10.48 13.75
N ARG A 318 -10.95 10.26 13.67
CA ARG A 318 -9.93 11.31 13.75
C ARG A 318 -10.06 12.30 12.60
N VAL A 319 -10.24 11.80 11.37
CA VAL A 319 -10.45 12.65 10.18
C VAL A 319 -11.74 13.44 10.30
N VAL A 320 -12.85 12.80 10.69
CA VAL A 320 -14.15 13.48 10.92
C VAL A 320 -14.00 14.56 12.00
N GLY A 321 -13.29 14.26 13.09
CA GLY A 321 -12.98 15.21 14.14
C GLY A 321 -12.20 16.42 13.63
N HIS A 322 -11.17 16.20 12.82
CA HIS A 322 -10.33 17.24 12.23
C HIS A 322 -11.14 18.26 11.40
N TYR A 323 -12.00 17.77 10.50
CA TYR A 323 -12.76 18.64 9.59
C TYR A 323 -14.08 19.20 10.14
N ALA A 324 -14.56 18.73 11.29
CA ALA A 324 -15.82 19.22 11.84
C ALA A 324 -15.76 20.73 12.08
N GLU A 325 -16.58 21.52 11.39
CA GLU A 325 -16.68 22.97 11.59
C GLU A 325 -17.28 23.31 12.96
N ASP A 326 -18.39 22.64 13.33
CA ASP A 326 -19.02 22.76 14.65
C ASP A 326 -18.69 21.53 15.52
N LYS A 327 -17.66 21.69 16.35
CA LYS A 327 -17.22 20.63 17.28
C LYS A 327 -18.30 20.27 18.30
N GLY A 328 -19.14 21.23 18.71
CA GLY A 328 -20.27 20.99 19.64
C GLY A 328 -21.38 20.16 19.01
N ALA A 329 -21.70 20.43 17.74
CA ALA A 329 -22.64 19.61 16.97
C ALA A 329 -22.12 18.19 16.83
N LEU A 330 -20.84 17.99 16.51
CA LEU A 330 -20.20 16.66 16.41
C LEU A 330 -20.28 15.89 17.73
N VAL A 331 -20.00 16.54 18.88
CA VAL A 331 -20.13 15.90 20.20
C VAL A 331 -21.56 15.39 20.43
N ASN A 332 -22.59 16.19 20.06
CA ASN A 332 -23.98 15.80 20.23
C ASN A 332 -24.39 14.66 19.28
N GLU A 333 -23.84 14.66 18.07
CA GLU A 333 -24.02 13.58 17.10
C GLU A 333 -23.42 12.27 17.60
N MET A 334 -22.16 12.29 18.04
CA MET A 334 -21.46 11.10 18.57
C MET A 334 -22.11 10.55 19.84
N ARG A 335 -22.67 11.41 20.72
CA ARG A 335 -23.43 10.95 21.88
C ARG A 335 -24.68 10.18 21.45
N ARG A 336 -25.43 10.69 20.48
CA ARG A 336 -26.61 10.00 19.93
C ARG A 336 -26.22 8.68 19.27
N ALA A 337 -25.14 8.68 18.48
CA ALA A 337 -24.64 7.48 17.84
C ALA A 337 -24.24 6.42 18.87
N LEU A 338 -23.54 6.81 19.94
CA LEU A 338 -23.18 5.91 21.03
C LEU A 338 -24.40 5.33 21.75
N THR A 339 -25.42 6.16 22.03
CA THR A 339 -26.66 5.72 22.68
C THR A 339 -27.43 4.71 21.82
N ASN A 340 -27.42 4.90 20.49
CA ASN A 340 -28.12 4.07 19.52
C ASN A 340 -27.31 2.88 19.00
N SER A 341 -26.14 2.60 19.59
CA SER A 341 -25.28 1.51 19.14
C SER A 341 -25.92 0.14 19.38
N ILE A 342 -26.05 -0.65 18.32
CA ILE A 342 -26.79 -1.93 18.32
C ILE A 342 -25.90 -3.14 18.74
N ASN A 343 -24.59 -3.03 18.62
CA ASN A 343 -23.64 -4.09 18.95
C ASN A 343 -22.37 -3.53 19.61
N SER A 344 -21.46 -4.41 20.02
CA SER A 344 -20.20 -4.00 20.67
C SER A 344 -19.27 -3.24 19.74
N PHE A 345 -19.18 -3.63 18.47
CA PHE A 345 -18.35 -2.97 17.47
C PHE A 345 -18.77 -1.50 17.28
N THR A 346 -20.04 -1.27 16.93
CA THR A 346 -20.55 0.10 16.73
C THR A 346 -20.49 0.93 18.02
N ARG A 347 -20.63 0.29 19.19
CA ARG A 347 -20.50 0.96 20.48
C ARG A 347 -19.07 1.43 20.75
N ASP A 348 -18.08 0.59 20.47
CA ASP A 348 -16.68 0.92 20.68
C ASP A 348 -16.20 1.98 19.66
N ALA A 349 -16.62 1.86 18.40
CA ALA A 349 -16.38 2.86 17.36
C ALA A 349 -16.97 4.24 17.72
N ASN A 350 -18.26 4.28 18.10
CA ASN A 350 -18.94 5.52 18.46
C ASN A 350 -18.42 6.11 19.78
N ARG A 351 -17.96 5.29 20.72
CA ARG A 351 -17.32 5.74 21.94
C ARG A 351 -15.98 6.42 21.65
N TYR A 352 -15.16 5.80 20.76
CA TYR A 352 -13.93 6.43 20.34
C TYR A 352 -14.21 7.74 19.59
N GLY A 353 -15.17 7.75 18.66
CA GLY A 353 -15.59 8.96 17.95
C GLY A 353 -16.06 10.07 18.91
N LEU A 354 -16.78 9.72 19.98
CA LEU A 354 -17.15 10.69 21.02
C LEU A 354 -15.93 11.22 21.79
N ALA A 355 -14.97 10.36 22.08
CA ALA A 355 -13.74 10.80 22.75
C ALA A 355 -12.95 11.79 21.88
N VAL A 356 -12.83 11.52 20.57
CA VAL A 356 -12.20 12.44 19.61
C VAL A 356 -13.00 13.74 19.50
N ALA A 357 -14.32 13.69 19.36
CA ALA A 357 -15.16 14.89 19.29
C ALA A 357 -15.03 15.78 20.52
N LEU A 358 -14.96 15.20 21.72
CA LEU A 358 -14.72 15.91 22.96
C LEU A 358 -13.34 16.52 23.02
N TRP A 359 -12.32 15.78 22.55
CA TRP A 359 -10.93 16.27 22.46
C TRP A 359 -10.85 17.48 21.54
N GLU A 360 -11.40 17.38 20.34
CA GLU A 360 -11.46 18.46 19.35
C GLU A 360 -12.25 19.70 19.85
N ALA A 361 -13.26 19.47 20.68
CA ALA A 361 -14.02 20.53 21.35
C ALA A 361 -13.29 21.14 22.59
N GLY A 362 -12.05 20.70 22.90
CA GLY A 362 -11.28 21.16 24.05
C GLY A 362 -11.73 20.59 25.40
N ASN A 363 -12.66 19.66 25.42
CA ASN A 363 -13.09 18.97 26.64
C ASN A 363 -12.21 17.74 26.90
N TYR A 364 -10.97 17.95 27.23
CA TYR A 364 -9.97 16.88 27.41
C TYR A 364 -10.32 15.91 28.55
N ALA A 365 -10.85 16.42 29.66
CA ALA A 365 -11.27 15.59 30.78
C ALA A 365 -12.42 14.65 30.38
N GLY A 366 -13.41 15.18 29.65
CA GLY A 366 -14.49 14.38 29.08
C GLY A 366 -14.02 13.35 28.06
N ALA A 367 -13.03 13.72 27.21
CA ALA A 367 -12.41 12.83 26.24
C ALA A 367 -11.72 11.66 26.93
N SER A 368 -10.86 11.92 27.92
CA SER A 368 -10.17 10.89 28.70
C SER A 368 -11.14 9.96 29.42
N ALA A 369 -12.18 10.50 30.08
CA ALA A 369 -13.21 9.70 30.74
C ALA A 369 -14.00 8.83 29.77
N THR A 370 -14.25 9.32 28.55
CA THR A 370 -14.96 8.58 27.50
C THR A 370 -14.08 7.45 26.91
N LEU A 371 -12.77 7.68 26.79
CA LEU A 371 -11.80 6.71 26.27
C LEU A 371 -11.46 5.61 27.29
N ALA A 372 -11.53 5.89 28.59
CA ALA A 372 -11.12 4.99 29.67
C ALA A 372 -11.74 3.57 29.60
N PRO A 373 -13.05 3.37 29.30
CA PRO A 373 -13.59 2.02 29.14
C PRO A 373 -13.01 1.22 27.99
N LEU A 374 -12.60 1.89 26.90
CA LEU A 374 -11.92 1.26 25.76
C LEU A 374 -10.51 0.82 26.15
N LEU A 375 -9.75 1.67 26.82
CA LEU A 375 -8.44 1.34 27.36
C LEU A 375 -8.51 0.22 28.40
N SER A 376 -9.56 0.16 29.24
CA SER A 376 -9.75 -0.92 30.20
C SER A 376 -10.02 -2.25 29.51
N LYS A 377 -10.72 -2.24 28.37
CA LYS A 377 -11.02 -3.43 27.57
C LYS A 377 -9.79 -3.91 26.79
N GLU A 378 -9.06 -3.00 26.19
CA GLU A 378 -7.89 -3.27 25.34
C GLU A 378 -6.72 -2.34 25.69
N PRO A 379 -6.02 -2.60 26.83
CA PRO A 379 -5.03 -1.66 27.37
C PRO A 379 -3.79 -1.44 26.50
N ASN A 380 -3.54 -2.34 25.56
CA ASN A 380 -2.38 -2.28 24.68
C ASN A 380 -2.74 -1.93 23.21
N ARG A 381 -3.99 -1.55 22.92
CA ARG A 381 -4.35 -1.09 21.58
C ARG A 381 -3.69 0.26 21.32
N ILE A 382 -2.79 0.26 20.32
CA ILE A 382 -1.91 1.42 20.05
C ILE A 382 -2.69 2.71 19.82
N SER A 383 -3.79 2.65 19.06
CA SER A 383 -4.63 3.81 18.77
C SER A 383 -5.25 4.42 20.03
N TYR A 384 -5.69 3.61 20.98
CA TYR A 384 -6.21 4.12 22.27
C TYR A 384 -5.11 4.73 23.13
N VAL A 385 -3.94 4.08 23.16
CA VAL A 385 -2.78 4.53 23.94
C VAL A 385 -2.27 5.88 23.42
N VAL A 386 -2.11 5.99 22.10
CA VAL A 386 -1.67 7.25 21.47
C VAL A 386 -2.67 8.35 21.73
N THR A 387 -3.97 8.12 21.50
CA THR A 387 -5.00 9.13 21.73
C THR A 387 -5.07 9.58 23.21
N GLN A 388 -4.91 8.65 24.17
CA GLN A 388 -4.85 9.05 25.59
C GLN A 388 -3.63 9.91 25.89
N ALA A 389 -2.48 9.60 25.32
CA ALA A 389 -1.26 10.39 25.51
C ALA A 389 -1.38 11.79 24.88
N GLU A 390 -1.98 11.90 23.70
CA GLU A 390 -2.29 13.19 23.06
C GLU A 390 -3.24 14.03 23.93
N ILE A 391 -4.30 13.41 24.47
CA ILE A 391 -5.23 14.07 25.40
C ILE A 391 -4.48 14.60 26.63
N LEU A 392 -3.63 13.78 27.29
CA LEU A 392 -2.84 14.18 28.44
C LEU A 392 -1.89 15.34 28.11
N THR A 393 -1.25 15.29 26.94
CA THR A 393 -0.36 16.36 26.48
C THR A 393 -1.14 17.69 26.31
N LYS A 394 -2.34 17.65 25.75
CA LYS A 394 -3.22 18.82 25.60
C LYS A 394 -3.81 19.31 26.93
N GLN A 395 -3.96 18.43 27.91
CA GLN A 395 -4.32 18.80 29.29
C GLN A 395 -3.19 19.54 30.06
N ASN A 396 -2.06 19.77 29.40
CA ASN A 396 -0.85 20.30 30.01
C ASN A 396 -0.22 19.35 31.08
N GLU A 397 -0.40 18.03 30.86
CA GLU A 397 0.14 16.96 31.69
C GLU A 397 1.15 16.07 30.87
N PRO A 398 2.15 16.68 30.21
CA PRO A 398 3.06 15.93 29.30
C PRO A 398 3.95 14.94 30.10
N GLY A 399 4.17 15.18 31.40
CA GLY A 399 4.87 14.23 32.27
C GLY A 399 4.11 12.92 32.46
N GLN A 400 2.79 12.98 32.61
CA GLN A 400 1.93 11.80 32.72
C GLN A 400 1.86 11.07 31.34
N ALA A 401 1.74 11.83 30.25
CA ALA A 401 1.78 11.26 28.89
C ALA A 401 3.09 10.49 28.65
N ARG A 402 4.24 11.07 29.03
CA ARG A 402 5.56 10.44 28.93
C ARG A 402 5.63 9.13 29.72
N GLU A 403 5.23 9.14 31.00
CA GLU A 403 5.24 7.95 31.85
C GLU A 403 4.32 6.85 31.27
N PHE A 404 3.13 7.23 30.82
CA PHE A 404 2.18 6.32 30.21
C PHE A 404 2.75 5.68 28.95
N LEU A 405 3.33 6.46 28.04
CA LEU A 405 3.92 5.97 26.78
C LEU A 405 5.18 5.12 27.03
N THR A 406 6.00 5.43 28.02
CA THR A 406 7.20 4.63 28.37
C THR A 406 6.84 3.17 28.62
N ARG A 407 5.76 2.91 29.37
CA ARG A 407 5.29 1.54 29.65
C ARG A 407 4.89 0.79 28.37
N HIS A 408 4.23 1.47 27.43
CA HIS A 408 3.80 0.85 26.18
C HIS A 408 4.94 0.67 25.18
N LEU A 409 5.95 1.56 25.20
CA LEU A 409 7.17 1.42 24.40
C LEU A 409 8.05 0.24 24.86
N GLN A 410 7.99 -0.13 26.16
CA GLN A 410 8.66 -1.35 26.63
C GLN A 410 8.06 -2.63 26.03
N ILE A 411 6.74 -2.62 25.74
CA ILE A 411 6.03 -3.75 25.12
C ILE A 411 6.21 -3.73 23.59
N ASN A 412 6.15 -2.56 23.00
CA ASN A 412 6.21 -2.35 21.55
C ASN A 412 7.37 -1.38 21.21
N PRO A 413 8.63 -1.80 21.39
CA PRO A 413 9.77 -0.96 21.06
C PRO A 413 9.77 -0.65 19.55
N ASN A 414 10.12 0.60 19.21
CA ASN A 414 10.15 1.08 17.83
C ASN A 414 8.77 1.19 17.13
N ASN A 415 7.65 1.03 17.84
CA ASN A 415 6.36 1.35 17.24
C ASN A 415 6.31 2.83 16.86
N HIS A 416 6.00 3.11 15.61
CA HIS A 416 6.07 4.46 15.05
C HIS A 416 5.14 5.43 15.77
N ALA A 417 3.86 5.09 15.92
CA ALA A 417 2.87 5.96 16.53
C ALA A 417 3.17 6.25 18.03
N LEU A 418 3.60 5.24 18.79
CA LEU A 418 4.01 5.42 20.18
C LEU A 418 5.26 6.28 20.29
N THR A 419 6.25 6.09 19.41
CA THR A 419 7.51 6.83 19.44
C THR A 419 7.29 8.30 19.09
N THR A 420 6.45 8.58 18.09
CA THR A 420 6.07 9.93 17.69
C THR A 420 5.33 10.64 18.82
N ALA A 421 4.29 10.02 19.38
CA ALA A 421 3.56 10.57 20.53
C ALA A 421 4.45 10.81 21.75
N TYR A 422 5.43 9.92 22.00
CA TYR A 422 6.41 10.09 23.06
C TYR A 422 7.33 11.30 22.82
N ALA A 423 7.81 11.48 21.60
CA ALA A 423 8.60 12.65 21.23
C ALA A 423 7.80 13.95 21.37
N GLU A 424 6.53 13.96 20.97
CA GLU A 424 5.63 15.10 21.15
C GLU A 424 5.40 15.44 22.63
N ALA A 425 5.21 14.42 23.48
CA ALA A 425 5.10 14.62 24.93
C ALA A 425 6.40 15.19 25.53
N LEU A 426 7.57 14.75 25.07
CA LEU A 426 8.86 15.30 25.46
C LEU A 426 9.02 16.76 25.03
N ILE A 427 8.65 17.10 23.81
CA ILE A 427 8.68 18.47 23.28
C ILE A 427 7.75 19.37 24.11
N ALA A 428 6.54 18.92 24.40
CA ALA A 428 5.58 19.63 25.25
C ALA A 428 6.10 19.83 26.70
N ALA A 429 6.87 18.86 27.21
CA ALA A 429 7.56 18.95 28.49
C ALA A 429 8.85 19.79 28.45
N ARG A 430 9.22 20.33 27.27
CA ARG A 430 10.48 21.06 27.00
C ARG A 430 11.75 20.21 27.15
N ASN A 431 11.64 18.89 27.06
CA ASN A 431 12.77 17.97 27.12
C ASN A 431 13.36 17.74 25.70
N TYR A 432 13.80 18.83 25.08
CA TYR A 432 14.18 18.84 23.64
C TYR A 432 15.35 17.91 23.32
N ASN A 433 16.35 17.78 24.23
CA ASN A 433 17.49 16.90 23.99
C ASN A 433 17.05 15.43 23.92
N GLU A 434 16.22 14.98 24.85
CA GLU A 434 15.70 13.60 24.86
C GLU A 434 14.80 13.36 23.64
N ALA A 435 13.96 14.33 23.28
CA ALA A 435 13.12 14.26 22.09
C ALA A 435 13.98 14.07 20.81
N ALA A 436 15.04 14.89 20.66
CA ALA A 436 15.94 14.78 19.51
C ALA A 436 16.65 13.42 19.45
N GLU A 437 17.13 12.88 20.59
CA GLU A 437 17.74 11.54 20.62
C GLU A 437 16.76 10.42 20.21
N VAL A 438 15.51 10.51 20.66
CA VAL A 438 14.44 9.55 20.31
C VAL A 438 14.13 9.62 18.83
N LEU A 439 13.93 10.83 18.30
CA LEU A 439 13.60 11.07 16.90
C LEU A 439 14.75 10.66 15.97
N GLN A 440 16.01 10.98 16.30
CA GLN A 440 17.18 10.57 15.50
C GLN A 440 17.30 9.06 15.40
N ARG A 441 17.15 8.34 16.52
CA ARG A 441 17.16 6.87 16.50
C ARG A 441 16.03 6.29 15.67
N HIS A 442 14.85 6.90 15.75
CA HIS A 442 13.67 6.43 15.04
C HIS A 442 13.74 6.76 13.53
N ALA A 443 14.30 7.91 13.15
CA ALA A 443 14.50 8.30 11.76
C ALA A 443 15.43 7.35 10.98
N VAL A 444 16.38 6.69 11.68
CA VAL A 444 17.22 5.63 11.06
C VAL A 444 16.37 4.43 10.60
N LEU A 445 15.28 4.13 11.31
CA LEU A 445 14.38 3.02 10.96
C LEU A 445 13.37 3.42 9.88
N ARG A 446 13.10 4.71 9.71
CA ARG A 446 12.14 5.28 8.76
C ARG A 446 12.76 6.49 8.05
N PRO A 447 13.79 6.28 7.23
CA PRO A 447 14.56 7.38 6.63
C PRO A 447 13.72 8.25 5.68
N ASP A 448 12.67 7.68 5.10
CA ASP A 448 11.75 8.36 4.16
C ASP A 448 10.61 9.10 4.84
N ASP A 449 10.52 9.03 6.18
CA ASP A 449 9.50 9.72 6.94
C ASP A 449 9.89 11.19 7.16
N HIS A 450 9.40 12.06 6.30
CA HIS A 450 9.72 13.49 6.31
C HIS A 450 9.18 14.21 7.57
N HIS A 451 8.12 13.67 8.21
CA HIS A 451 7.57 14.27 9.42
C HIS A 451 8.53 14.12 10.59
N LEU A 452 9.17 12.96 10.75
CA LEU A 452 10.20 12.76 11.77
C LEU A 452 11.34 13.77 11.62
N TRP A 453 11.77 14.02 10.38
CA TRP A 453 12.81 15.02 10.10
C TRP A 453 12.36 16.47 10.37
N ALA A 454 11.07 16.76 10.17
CA ALA A 454 10.52 18.08 10.48
C ALA A 454 10.37 18.32 12.01
N MET A 455 10.25 17.26 12.81
CA MET A 455 10.20 17.36 14.28
C MET A 455 11.58 17.53 14.90
N LEU A 456 12.68 17.13 14.22
CA LEU A 456 14.08 17.31 14.63
C LEU A 456 14.55 18.75 14.45
#